data_048ffcffe901a9589e5d4c45a51f61e0
#
_entry.id   048ffcffe901a9589e5d4c45a51f61e0
#
_cell.length_a   1.000
_cell.length_b   1.000
_cell.length_c   1.000
_cell.angle_alpha   90.00
_cell.angle_beta   90.00
_cell.angle_gamma   90.00
#
_symmetry.space_group_name_H-M   'P 1'
#
loop_
_entity.id
_entity.type
_entity.pdbx_description
1 polymer ?
#
loop_
_entity_poly.entity_id
_entity_poly.type
_entity_poly.pdbx_seq_one_letter_code
_entity_poly.pdbx_strand_id
1 'polypeptide(L)'
;MSEKKMIATRDGFGKEIVELGKEDPNLLVVDIDIGKSCKTGDFRKELPEQYINVGIAEQNGAGVAAGLATCGKVPFVVTYAVFGSLRMCEMIRQEICYPNLNVKIACSHGGVTPANDGASHQAIEDMGVLRTIPNMTVIMPADYNAARKLVRQAAKTYGPMYLRFTRDAVPQIYDEDVELTIGKAHQIQDGKDVAIIANGDTVRLAVEAAQVLAAKGLSARVLDMHTIKPLDVEAVTAAVNDIGKIITVEDHNILNGLGSAVCEVTAEMGKGIVKRVGIQDQFGQSAPYERLLAINGVTVENIVQIAESL
;
A
#
# COMPACT_ATOMS: atom_id res chain seq x y z
N MET A 1 17.09 10.36 -20.35
CA MET A 1 16.04 10.45 -19.32
C MET A 1 16.65 11.11 -18.10
N SER A 2 16.04 12.16 -17.53
CA SER A 2 16.49 12.71 -16.26
C SER A 2 16.42 11.62 -15.20
N GLU A 3 17.45 11.51 -14.37
CA GLU A 3 17.46 10.58 -13.24
C GLU A 3 16.25 10.86 -12.35
N LYS A 4 15.32 9.90 -12.27
CA LYS A 4 14.12 10.06 -11.41
C LYS A 4 14.57 10.11 -9.96
N LYS A 5 14.02 11.05 -9.20
CA LYS A 5 14.30 11.19 -7.77
C LYS A 5 13.82 9.94 -7.05
N MET A 6 14.69 9.34 -6.22
CA MET A 6 14.40 8.15 -5.45
C MET A 6 14.05 8.54 -4.00
N ILE A 7 12.81 8.28 -3.55
CA ILE A 7 12.36 8.60 -2.18
C ILE A 7 11.40 7.50 -1.71
N ALA A 8 11.53 7.08 -0.45
CA ALA A 8 10.62 6.10 0.13
C ALA A 8 9.22 6.70 0.41
N THR A 9 8.18 5.89 0.29
CA THR A 9 6.80 6.36 0.57
C THR A 9 6.60 6.73 2.03
N ARG A 10 7.33 6.09 2.97
CA ARG A 10 7.33 6.49 4.39
C ARG A 10 7.84 7.92 4.63
N ASP A 11 8.73 8.44 3.77
CA ASP A 11 9.19 9.83 3.86
C ASP A 11 8.08 10.79 3.45
N GLY A 12 7.21 10.40 2.49
CA GLY A 12 5.99 11.11 2.14
C GLY A 12 5.00 11.17 3.30
N PHE A 13 4.78 10.04 3.97
CA PHE A 13 3.99 9.98 5.20
C PHE A 13 4.56 10.91 6.28
N GLY A 14 5.87 10.79 6.60
CA GLY A 14 6.52 11.59 7.64
C GLY A 14 6.43 13.10 7.38
N LYS A 15 6.56 13.53 6.12
CA LYS A 15 6.38 14.93 5.73
C LYS A 15 4.93 15.38 5.91
N GLU A 16 3.98 14.61 5.39
CA GLU A 16 2.57 15.01 5.37
C GLU A 16 1.92 15.00 6.76
N ILE A 17 2.31 14.05 7.64
CA ILE A 17 1.72 13.96 8.98
C ILE A 17 2.08 15.20 9.83
N VAL A 18 3.25 15.79 9.65
CA VAL A 18 3.66 17.03 10.32
C VAL A 18 2.77 18.20 9.88
N GLU A 19 2.56 18.35 8.59
CA GLU A 19 1.69 19.42 8.04
C GLU A 19 0.25 19.27 8.56
N LEU A 20 -0.29 18.04 8.51
CA LEU A 20 -1.62 17.74 9.00
C LEU A 20 -1.78 18.00 10.52
N GLY A 21 -0.77 17.65 11.33
CA GLY A 21 -0.80 17.91 12.76
C GLY A 21 -0.81 19.40 13.10
N LYS A 22 -0.16 20.24 12.27
CA LYS A 22 -0.24 21.71 12.40
C LYS A 22 -1.62 22.25 12.03
N GLU A 23 -2.29 21.61 11.07
CA GLU A 23 -3.64 22.00 10.60
C GLU A 23 -4.75 21.57 11.57
N ASP A 24 -4.61 20.40 12.22
CA ASP A 24 -5.64 19.82 13.10
C ASP A 24 -5.06 19.38 14.46
N PRO A 25 -5.42 20.07 15.57
CA PRO A 25 -4.99 19.68 16.91
C PRO A 25 -5.65 18.39 17.44
N ASN A 26 -6.60 17.82 16.72
CA ASN A 26 -7.18 16.53 17.06
C ASN A 26 -6.43 15.35 16.41
N LEU A 27 -5.56 15.62 15.44
CA LEU A 27 -4.70 14.60 14.87
C LEU A 27 -3.59 14.25 15.87
N LEU A 28 -3.46 12.98 16.22
CA LEU A 28 -2.47 12.48 17.16
C LEU A 28 -1.65 11.36 16.51
N VAL A 29 -0.38 11.26 16.89
CA VAL A 29 0.48 10.11 16.53
C VAL A 29 0.64 9.23 17.77
N VAL A 30 0.28 7.95 17.64
CA VAL A 30 0.53 6.90 18.65
C VAL A 30 1.68 6.04 18.12
N ASP A 31 2.86 6.26 18.65
CA ASP A 31 4.09 5.58 18.22
C ASP A 31 4.41 4.38 19.11
N ILE A 32 4.78 3.28 18.48
CA ILE A 32 5.16 2.04 19.15
C ILE A 32 6.70 1.97 19.27
N ASP A 33 7.30 3.06 19.74
CA ASP A 33 8.75 3.25 19.97
C ASP A 33 9.63 3.07 18.71
N ILE A 34 9.07 3.35 17.54
CA ILE A 34 9.74 3.14 16.25
C ILE A 34 9.72 4.38 15.33
N GLY A 35 9.39 5.53 15.88
CA GLY A 35 9.16 6.77 15.14
C GLY A 35 10.32 7.22 14.25
N LYS A 36 11.57 6.94 14.62
CA LYS A 36 12.73 7.24 13.76
C LYS A 36 12.65 6.49 12.43
N SER A 37 12.33 5.20 12.47
CA SER A 37 12.22 4.36 11.28
C SER A 37 10.96 4.65 10.48
N CYS A 38 9.85 4.97 11.14
CA CYS A 38 8.57 5.30 10.51
C CYS A 38 8.41 6.79 10.15
N LYS A 39 9.48 7.60 10.35
CA LYS A 39 9.54 9.02 9.96
C LYS A 39 8.61 9.96 10.75
N THR A 40 8.24 9.61 11.98
CA THR A 40 7.48 10.49 12.88
C THR A 40 8.36 11.29 13.84
N GLY A 41 9.68 11.21 13.70
CA GLY A 41 10.63 11.92 14.55
C GLY A 41 10.51 13.45 14.49
N ASP A 42 10.21 14.01 13.32
CA ASP A 42 9.99 15.45 13.16
C ASP A 42 8.63 15.86 13.73
N PHE A 43 7.59 15.04 13.58
CA PHE A 43 6.30 15.26 14.25
C PHE A 43 6.48 15.37 15.78
N ARG A 44 7.21 14.43 16.38
CA ARG A 44 7.53 14.46 17.82
C ARG A 44 8.22 15.74 18.26
N LYS A 45 9.14 16.28 17.44
CA LYS A 45 9.87 17.51 17.77
C LYS A 45 8.99 18.75 17.66
N GLU A 46 8.19 18.84 16.60
CA GLU A 46 7.40 20.04 16.29
C GLU A 46 6.07 20.08 17.04
N LEU A 47 5.47 18.91 17.32
CA LEU A 47 4.13 18.76 17.91
C LEU A 47 4.13 17.75 19.08
N PRO A 48 4.95 17.96 20.12
CA PRO A 48 5.11 16.99 21.22
C PRO A 48 3.81 16.70 21.97
N GLU A 49 2.89 17.67 22.07
CA GLU A 49 1.60 17.50 22.74
C GLU A 49 0.61 16.60 21.96
N GLN A 50 0.88 16.37 20.68
CA GLN A 50 0.08 15.50 19.80
C GLN A 50 0.76 14.13 19.59
N TYR A 51 1.87 13.86 20.30
CA TYR A 51 2.66 12.64 20.15
C TYR A 51 2.66 11.81 21.43
N ILE A 52 2.24 10.54 21.30
CA ILE A 52 2.15 9.58 22.38
C ILE A 52 3.05 8.38 22.03
N ASN A 53 4.04 8.09 22.87
CA ASN A 53 4.84 6.87 22.74
C ASN A 53 4.38 5.86 23.78
N VAL A 54 3.94 4.68 23.33
CA VAL A 54 3.40 3.61 24.18
C VAL A 54 4.43 2.50 24.46
N GLY A 55 5.67 2.68 24.00
CA GLY A 55 6.69 1.63 24.04
C GLY A 55 6.47 0.56 22.97
N ILE A 56 7.29 -0.49 22.97
CA ILE A 56 7.14 -1.64 22.05
C ILE A 56 5.96 -2.50 22.53
N ALA A 57 4.75 -2.02 22.25
CA ALA A 57 3.50 -2.61 22.75
C ALA A 57 2.37 -2.38 21.74
N GLU A 58 2.38 -3.13 20.64
CA GLU A 58 1.49 -2.95 19.48
C GLU A 58 0.01 -3.05 19.87
N GLN A 59 -0.38 -4.04 20.66
CA GLN A 59 -1.77 -4.20 21.09
C GLN A 59 -2.22 -3.03 21.99
N ASN A 60 -1.35 -2.56 22.89
CA ASN A 60 -1.62 -1.39 23.71
C ASN A 60 -1.78 -0.12 22.85
N GLY A 61 -0.92 0.03 21.81
CA GLY A 61 -1.03 1.13 20.86
C GLY A 61 -2.37 1.17 20.12
N ALA A 62 -2.89 0.01 19.72
CA ALA A 62 -4.22 -0.10 19.11
C ALA A 62 -5.33 0.30 20.10
N GLY A 63 -5.29 -0.19 21.34
CA GLY A 63 -6.27 0.15 22.37
C GLY A 63 -6.23 1.64 22.76
N VAL A 64 -5.05 2.22 22.89
CA VAL A 64 -4.89 3.67 23.14
C VAL A 64 -5.48 4.48 21.99
N ALA A 65 -5.21 4.10 20.74
CA ALA A 65 -5.76 4.79 19.58
C ALA A 65 -7.29 4.67 19.51
N ALA A 66 -7.83 3.48 19.79
CA ALA A 66 -9.27 3.27 19.87
C ALA A 66 -9.92 4.18 20.93
N GLY A 67 -9.34 4.25 22.15
CA GLY A 67 -9.80 5.14 23.20
C GLY A 67 -9.76 6.62 22.81
N LEU A 68 -8.69 7.07 22.17
CA LEU A 68 -8.56 8.45 21.66
C LEU A 68 -9.62 8.77 20.60
N ALA A 69 -9.89 7.83 19.70
CA ALA A 69 -10.89 8.00 18.66
C ALA A 69 -12.32 8.12 19.24
N THR A 70 -12.65 7.44 20.33
CA THR A 70 -13.94 7.61 21.03
C THR A 70 -14.07 9.00 21.68
N CYS A 71 -12.95 9.69 21.93
CA CYS A 71 -12.90 11.08 22.40
C CYS A 71 -12.88 12.12 21.26
N GLY A 72 -13.16 11.70 20.00
CA GLY A 72 -13.20 12.60 18.85
C GLY A 72 -11.84 12.94 18.25
N LYS A 73 -10.77 12.23 18.64
CA LYS A 73 -9.44 12.41 18.04
C LYS A 73 -9.27 11.60 16.76
N VAL A 74 -8.26 11.95 15.99
CA VAL A 74 -7.85 11.24 14.74
C VAL A 74 -6.45 10.65 14.96
N PRO A 75 -6.33 9.52 15.66
CA PRO A 75 -5.04 8.91 15.94
C PRO A 75 -4.49 8.16 14.71
N PHE A 76 -3.20 8.38 14.45
CA PHE A 76 -2.36 7.60 13.56
C PHE A 76 -1.48 6.68 14.40
N VAL A 77 -1.76 5.37 14.37
CA VAL A 77 -0.90 4.36 15.02
C VAL A 77 0.24 4.01 14.08
N VAL A 78 1.47 4.07 14.58
CA VAL A 78 2.66 3.96 13.74
C VAL A 78 3.54 2.81 14.20
N THR A 79 3.75 1.83 13.31
CA THR A 79 4.64 0.69 13.51
C THR A 79 5.13 0.10 12.17
N TYR A 80 5.80 -1.06 12.19
CA TYR A 80 6.07 -1.82 10.97
C TYR A 80 4.85 -2.63 10.52
N ALA A 81 4.74 -2.84 9.21
CA ALA A 81 3.58 -3.49 8.60
C ALA A 81 3.30 -4.89 9.15
N VAL A 82 4.33 -5.71 9.33
CA VAL A 82 4.19 -7.07 9.90
C VAL A 82 3.60 -7.05 11.32
N PHE A 83 4.02 -6.10 12.16
CA PHE A 83 3.51 -6.01 13.53
C PHE A 83 2.14 -5.33 13.60
N GLY A 84 1.94 -4.29 12.79
CA GLY A 84 0.67 -3.59 12.66
C GLY A 84 -0.46 -4.47 12.13
N SER A 85 -0.14 -5.42 11.27
CA SER A 85 -1.15 -6.34 10.72
C SER A 85 -1.35 -7.61 11.55
N LEU A 86 -0.26 -8.23 12.03
CA LEU A 86 -0.37 -9.54 12.68
C LEU A 86 -0.53 -9.42 14.21
N ARG A 87 0.36 -8.66 14.87
CA ARG A 87 0.31 -8.53 16.33
C ARG A 87 -0.88 -7.70 16.80
N MET A 88 -1.30 -6.70 16.04
CA MET A 88 -2.45 -5.87 16.35
C MET A 88 -3.78 -6.41 15.81
N CYS A 89 -3.80 -7.49 15.03
CA CYS A 89 -4.93 -7.93 14.21
C CYS A 89 -6.25 -8.02 15.00
N GLU A 90 -6.23 -8.67 16.16
CA GLU A 90 -7.41 -8.84 16.99
C GLU A 90 -7.90 -7.50 17.54
N MET A 91 -6.99 -6.64 18.05
CA MET A 91 -7.32 -5.30 18.54
C MET A 91 -7.89 -4.41 17.43
N ILE A 92 -7.30 -4.48 16.24
CA ILE A 92 -7.84 -3.77 15.06
C ILE A 92 -9.26 -4.22 14.76
N ARG A 93 -9.50 -5.53 14.78
CA ARG A 93 -10.83 -6.10 14.51
C ARG A 93 -11.86 -5.66 15.55
N GLN A 94 -11.57 -5.86 16.83
CA GLN A 94 -12.54 -5.69 17.91
C GLN A 94 -12.69 -4.25 18.37
N GLU A 95 -11.58 -3.53 18.52
CA GLU A 95 -11.58 -2.23 19.16
C GLU A 95 -11.65 -1.07 18.16
N ILE A 96 -11.26 -1.31 16.90
CA ILE A 96 -11.21 -0.27 15.88
C ILE A 96 -12.27 -0.48 14.80
N CYS A 97 -12.27 -1.66 14.15
CA CYS A 97 -13.14 -1.90 13.00
C CYS A 97 -14.56 -2.22 13.37
N TYR A 98 -14.79 -3.04 14.42
CA TYR A 98 -16.15 -3.41 14.85
C TYR A 98 -16.98 -2.17 15.23
N PRO A 99 -16.49 -1.25 16.07
CA PRO A 99 -17.18 0.01 16.37
C PRO A 99 -17.01 1.08 15.29
N ASN A 100 -16.31 0.80 14.20
CA ASN A 100 -16.04 1.71 13.07
C ASN A 100 -15.39 3.05 13.52
N LEU A 101 -14.33 2.98 14.32
CA LEU A 101 -13.63 4.15 14.84
C LEU A 101 -12.71 4.80 13.81
N ASN A 102 -12.50 6.11 13.95
CA ASN A 102 -11.67 6.90 13.05
C ASN A 102 -10.17 6.77 13.38
N VAL A 103 -9.61 5.57 13.24
CA VAL A 103 -8.20 5.27 13.50
C VAL A 103 -7.46 4.99 12.19
N LYS A 104 -6.27 5.57 12.04
CA LYS A 104 -5.37 5.33 10.91
C LYS A 104 -4.19 4.48 11.37
N ILE A 105 -4.03 3.31 10.79
CA ILE A 105 -2.93 2.38 11.07
C ILE A 105 -1.88 2.61 9.98
N ALA A 106 -0.87 3.42 10.28
CA ALA A 106 0.13 3.90 9.35
C ALA A 106 1.43 3.11 9.50
N CYS A 107 1.62 2.09 8.65
CA CYS A 107 2.70 1.13 8.79
C CYS A 107 3.74 1.25 7.68
N SER A 108 4.99 1.35 8.07
CA SER A 108 6.12 1.27 7.13
C SER A 108 6.67 -0.16 7.02
N HIS A 109 7.64 -0.38 6.13
CA HIS A 109 8.28 -1.68 5.94
C HIS A 109 7.33 -2.76 5.39
N GLY A 110 6.41 -2.36 4.48
CA GLY A 110 5.53 -3.29 3.78
C GLY A 110 6.29 -4.18 2.80
N GLY A 111 5.75 -5.37 2.52
CA GLY A 111 6.31 -6.34 1.60
C GLY A 111 7.70 -6.83 1.99
N VAL A 112 8.55 -7.00 1.01
CA VAL A 112 9.96 -7.35 1.23
C VAL A 112 10.88 -6.12 1.28
N THR A 113 10.33 -4.91 1.37
CA THR A 113 11.11 -3.66 1.50
C THR A 113 11.97 -3.56 2.77
N PRO A 114 11.75 -4.30 3.89
CA PRO A 114 12.74 -4.42 4.96
C PRO A 114 14.11 -4.96 4.52
N ALA A 115 14.17 -5.64 3.38
CA ALA A 115 15.41 -6.08 2.74
C ALA A 115 16.30 -6.92 3.66
N ASN A 116 17.44 -6.37 4.07
CA ASN A 116 18.44 -7.10 4.90
C ASN A 116 17.94 -7.47 6.30
N ASP A 117 16.87 -6.85 6.81
CA ASP A 117 16.28 -7.20 8.12
C ASP A 117 15.65 -8.61 8.09
N GLY A 118 15.33 -9.12 6.89
CA GLY A 118 14.91 -10.49 6.67
C GLY A 118 13.44 -10.77 7.00
N ALA A 119 13.05 -12.04 6.90
CA ALA A 119 11.67 -12.50 6.96
C ALA A 119 10.88 -12.07 8.22
N SER A 120 11.55 -11.92 9.36
CA SER A 120 10.89 -11.51 10.61
C SER A 120 10.32 -10.08 10.58
N HIS A 121 10.77 -9.25 9.63
CA HIS A 121 10.34 -7.86 9.47
C HIS A 121 9.60 -7.61 8.15
N GLN A 122 9.59 -8.58 7.25
CA GLN A 122 8.89 -8.51 5.97
C GLN A 122 7.41 -8.81 6.16
N ALA A 123 6.56 -7.95 5.61
CA ALA A 123 5.11 -8.06 5.71
C ALA A 123 4.54 -8.48 4.35
N ILE A 124 4.44 -9.77 4.13
CA ILE A 124 3.98 -10.34 2.85
C ILE A 124 2.52 -10.78 2.88
N GLU A 125 1.86 -10.73 4.02
CA GLU A 125 0.48 -11.15 4.26
C GLU A 125 -0.43 -10.05 4.83
N ASP A 126 0.12 -8.89 5.13
CA ASP A 126 -0.51 -7.78 5.85
C ASP A 126 -1.78 -7.25 5.18
N MET A 127 -1.70 -6.93 3.89
CA MET A 127 -2.86 -6.46 3.11
C MET A 127 -3.94 -7.54 3.05
N GLY A 128 -3.54 -8.80 2.82
CA GLY A 128 -4.43 -9.94 2.76
C GLY A 128 -5.21 -10.18 4.05
N VAL A 129 -4.55 -10.08 5.19
CA VAL A 129 -5.17 -10.20 6.51
C VAL A 129 -6.14 -9.06 6.76
N LEU A 130 -5.71 -7.82 6.56
CA LEU A 130 -6.51 -6.65 6.93
C LEU A 130 -7.68 -6.38 5.96
N ARG A 131 -7.55 -6.77 4.67
CA ARG A 131 -8.67 -6.62 3.74
C ARG A 131 -9.87 -7.52 4.08
N THR A 132 -9.68 -8.59 4.85
CA THR A 132 -10.80 -9.45 5.29
C THR A 132 -11.63 -8.85 6.42
N ILE A 133 -11.09 -7.86 7.16
CA ILE A 133 -11.76 -7.27 8.31
C ILE A 133 -12.83 -6.26 7.83
N PRO A 134 -14.12 -6.41 8.22
CA PRO A 134 -15.15 -5.43 7.87
C PRO A 134 -14.79 -4.00 8.29
N ASN A 135 -15.28 -3.01 7.55
CA ASN A 135 -15.03 -1.58 7.72
C ASN A 135 -13.61 -1.09 7.45
N MET A 136 -12.60 -1.99 7.38
CA MET A 136 -11.22 -1.60 7.09
C MET A 136 -11.06 -1.12 5.65
N THR A 137 -10.45 0.05 5.45
CA THR A 137 -9.91 0.51 4.16
C THR A 137 -8.42 0.17 4.10
N VAL A 138 -7.93 -0.34 2.95
CA VAL A 138 -6.52 -0.77 2.78
C VAL A 138 -5.89 -0.04 1.60
N ILE A 139 -4.81 0.71 1.88
CA ILE A 139 -4.19 1.65 0.95
C ILE A 139 -2.68 1.41 0.89
N MET A 140 -2.11 1.39 -0.31
CA MET A 140 -0.67 1.32 -0.55
C MET A 140 -0.24 2.33 -1.64
N PRO A 141 0.32 3.48 -1.29
CA PRO A 141 0.78 4.49 -2.26
C PRO A 141 1.94 4.01 -3.13
N ALA A 142 1.95 4.41 -4.39
CA ALA A 142 2.99 4.03 -5.35
C ALA A 142 4.33 4.75 -5.12
N ASP A 143 4.31 6.02 -4.70
CA ASP A 143 5.49 6.85 -4.50
C ASP A 143 5.31 7.90 -3.40
N TYR A 144 6.31 8.77 -3.23
CA TYR A 144 6.30 9.84 -2.23
C TYR A 144 5.12 10.80 -2.39
N ASN A 145 4.80 11.24 -3.62
CA ASN A 145 3.72 12.18 -3.88
C ASN A 145 2.36 11.53 -3.66
N ALA A 146 2.18 10.30 -4.12
CA ALA A 146 0.99 9.49 -3.83
C ALA A 146 0.79 9.30 -2.32
N ALA A 147 1.88 9.03 -1.57
CA ALA A 147 1.80 8.87 -0.12
C ALA A 147 1.28 10.15 0.56
N ARG A 148 1.80 11.32 0.19
CA ARG A 148 1.32 12.60 0.74
C ARG A 148 -0.17 12.82 0.46
N LYS A 149 -0.60 12.61 -0.79
CA LYS A 149 -2.00 12.81 -1.19
C LYS A 149 -2.96 11.87 -0.45
N LEU A 150 -2.63 10.58 -0.41
CA LEU A 150 -3.48 9.56 0.21
C LEU A 150 -3.51 9.68 1.74
N VAL A 151 -2.40 10.05 2.39
CA VAL A 151 -2.36 10.34 3.84
C VAL A 151 -3.25 11.52 4.17
N ARG A 152 -3.21 12.62 3.38
CA ARG A 152 -4.08 13.78 3.56
C ARG A 152 -5.56 13.44 3.41
N GLN A 153 -5.91 12.62 2.42
CA GLN A 153 -7.29 12.15 2.26
C GLN A 153 -7.72 11.25 3.43
N ALA A 154 -6.84 10.32 3.85
CA ALA A 154 -7.12 9.42 4.96
C ALA A 154 -7.40 10.20 6.26
N ALA A 155 -6.63 11.25 6.56
CA ALA A 155 -6.86 12.10 7.72
C ALA A 155 -8.27 12.74 7.73
N LYS A 156 -8.77 13.10 6.55
CA LYS A 156 -10.09 13.78 6.37
C LYS A 156 -11.26 12.81 6.18
N THR A 157 -11.00 11.53 5.97
CA THR A 157 -12.04 10.52 5.73
C THR A 157 -12.29 9.74 7.01
N TYR A 158 -13.53 9.69 7.47
CA TYR A 158 -13.90 8.94 8.67
C TYR A 158 -13.81 7.42 8.45
N GLY A 159 -13.38 6.72 9.48
CA GLY A 159 -13.32 5.26 9.54
C GLY A 159 -11.91 4.69 9.64
N PRO A 160 -11.80 3.37 9.90
CA PRO A 160 -10.53 2.69 10.05
C PRO A 160 -9.82 2.54 8.71
N MET A 161 -8.52 2.87 8.68
CA MET A 161 -7.72 2.76 7.46
C MET A 161 -6.34 2.20 7.78
N TYR A 162 -5.91 1.26 6.99
CA TYR A 162 -4.54 0.76 6.95
C TYR A 162 -3.79 1.42 5.78
N LEU A 163 -2.70 2.11 6.10
CA LEU A 163 -1.82 2.75 5.12
C LEU A 163 -0.46 2.05 5.18
N ARG A 164 -0.04 1.49 4.07
CA ARG A 164 1.19 0.70 3.94
C ARG A 164 2.25 1.47 3.17
N PHE A 165 3.42 1.64 3.77
CA PHE A 165 4.54 2.38 3.17
C PHE A 165 5.79 1.51 3.00
N THR A 166 6.61 1.85 2.01
CA THR A 166 7.91 1.21 1.78
C THR A 166 8.98 1.72 2.76
N ARG A 167 9.99 0.88 3.03
CA ARG A 167 11.23 1.30 3.69
C ARG A 167 12.21 1.85 2.67
N ASP A 168 12.43 1.14 1.58
CA ASP A 168 13.39 1.51 0.54
C ASP A 168 12.84 2.60 -0.37
N ALA A 169 13.75 3.38 -0.94
CA ALA A 169 13.41 4.45 -1.85
C ALA A 169 12.93 3.89 -3.20
N VAL A 170 11.90 4.50 -3.74
CA VAL A 170 11.31 4.16 -5.03
C VAL A 170 11.32 5.37 -5.96
N PRO A 171 11.36 5.16 -7.29
CA PRO A 171 11.32 6.26 -8.25
C PRO A 171 9.99 6.99 -8.20
N GLN A 172 10.01 8.30 -8.37
CA GLN A 172 8.80 9.09 -8.48
C GLN A 172 8.07 8.79 -9.79
N ILE A 173 6.80 8.45 -9.69
CA ILE A 173 5.89 8.18 -10.81
C ILE A 173 5.03 9.40 -11.08
N TYR A 174 4.56 10.03 -10.00
CA TYR A 174 3.63 11.15 -10.03
C TYR A 174 4.29 12.49 -9.76
N ASP A 175 3.73 13.53 -10.35
CA ASP A 175 4.04 14.92 -10.03
C ASP A 175 3.33 15.35 -8.72
N GLU A 176 3.72 16.51 -8.17
CA GLU A 176 3.18 17.00 -6.89
C GLU A 176 1.68 17.34 -6.94
N ASP A 177 1.14 17.61 -8.10
CA ASP A 177 -0.26 17.98 -8.34
C ASP A 177 -1.17 16.80 -8.66
N VAL A 178 -0.66 15.55 -8.67
CA VAL A 178 -1.47 14.36 -8.94
C VAL A 178 -2.75 14.33 -8.10
N GLU A 179 -3.84 14.03 -8.75
CA GLU A 179 -5.14 13.80 -8.10
C GLU A 179 -5.40 12.30 -7.97
N LEU A 180 -5.44 11.82 -6.74
CA LEU A 180 -5.77 10.44 -6.39
C LEU A 180 -7.01 10.44 -5.50
N THR A 181 -7.86 9.43 -5.63
CA THR A 181 -9.06 9.28 -4.81
C THR A 181 -9.09 7.91 -4.17
N ILE A 182 -9.18 7.84 -2.84
CA ILE A 182 -9.30 6.56 -2.11
C ILE A 182 -10.48 5.75 -2.65
N GLY A 183 -10.25 4.50 -3.00
CA GLY A 183 -11.25 3.61 -3.59
C GLY A 183 -11.41 3.70 -5.11
N LYS A 184 -10.63 4.56 -5.79
CA LYS A 184 -10.60 4.64 -7.26
C LYS A 184 -9.20 4.34 -7.78
N ALA A 185 -9.11 3.51 -8.81
CA ALA A 185 -7.86 3.26 -9.51
C ALA A 185 -7.44 4.50 -10.30
N HIS A 186 -6.13 4.75 -10.37
CA HIS A 186 -5.60 5.79 -11.26
C HIS A 186 -5.03 5.14 -12.53
N GLN A 187 -5.58 5.52 -13.69
CA GLN A 187 -5.08 5.04 -14.97
C GLN A 187 -3.87 5.85 -15.40
N ILE A 188 -2.68 5.24 -15.32
CA ILE A 188 -1.41 5.87 -15.70
C ILE A 188 -1.25 5.89 -17.22
N GLN A 189 -1.68 4.81 -17.88
CA GLN A 189 -1.55 4.63 -19.32
C GLN A 189 -2.74 3.82 -19.84
N ASP A 190 -3.24 4.15 -21.03
CA ASP A 190 -4.24 3.33 -21.71
C ASP A 190 -3.59 2.31 -22.66
N GLY A 191 -4.32 1.23 -22.96
CA GLY A 191 -3.88 0.16 -23.83
C GLY A 191 -5.00 -0.85 -24.08
N LYS A 192 -4.78 -1.75 -25.08
CA LYS A 192 -5.83 -2.66 -25.59
C LYS A 192 -5.45 -4.14 -25.63
N ASP A 193 -4.16 -4.48 -25.47
CA ASP A 193 -3.71 -5.86 -25.65
C ASP A 193 -3.59 -6.60 -24.31
N VAL A 194 -3.21 -5.91 -23.23
CA VAL A 194 -3.12 -6.43 -21.86
C VAL A 194 -3.39 -5.32 -20.85
N ALA A 195 -4.02 -5.63 -19.71
CA ALA A 195 -4.13 -4.73 -18.57
C ALA A 195 -3.16 -5.15 -17.46
N ILE A 196 -2.32 -4.22 -16.98
CA ILE A 196 -1.43 -4.43 -15.84
C ILE A 196 -1.98 -3.61 -14.67
N ILE A 197 -2.44 -4.30 -13.63
CA ILE A 197 -3.00 -3.69 -12.41
C ILE A 197 -1.97 -3.90 -11.31
N ALA A 198 -1.39 -2.81 -10.81
CA ALA A 198 -0.36 -2.85 -9.78
C ALA A 198 -0.73 -1.98 -8.59
N ASN A 199 -0.08 -2.17 -7.45
CA ASN A 199 -0.22 -1.28 -6.30
C ASN A 199 1.13 -0.98 -5.66
N GLY A 200 1.19 0.15 -4.97
CA GLY A 200 2.39 0.54 -4.24
C GLY A 200 3.62 0.65 -5.13
N ASP A 201 4.75 0.28 -4.59
CA ASP A 201 6.05 0.36 -5.26
C ASP A 201 6.18 -0.52 -6.52
N THR A 202 5.32 -1.53 -6.69
CA THR A 202 5.32 -2.36 -7.91
C THR A 202 4.70 -1.65 -9.12
N VAL A 203 4.03 -0.52 -8.93
CA VAL A 203 3.49 0.30 -10.04
C VAL A 203 4.62 0.73 -11.00
N ARG A 204 5.82 1.02 -10.48
CA ARG A 204 6.99 1.31 -11.31
C ARG A 204 7.31 0.18 -12.29
N LEU A 205 7.21 -1.08 -11.83
CA LEU A 205 7.48 -2.25 -12.67
C LEU A 205 6.43 -2.41 -13.77
N ALA A 206 5.17 -2.10 -13.44
CA ALA A 206 4.08 -2.10 -14.42
C ALA A 206 4.30 -1.04 -15.52
N VAL A 207 4.72 0.16 -15.15
CA VAL A 207 5.04 1.25 -16.10
C VAL A 207 6.23 0.87 -16.98
N GLU A 208 7.31 0.34 -16.40
CA GLU A 208 8.48 -0.11 -17.14
C GLU A 208 8.15 -1.28 -18.09
N ALA A 209 7.36 -2.27 -17.64
CA ALA A 209 6.89 -3.37 -18.47
C ALA A 209 6.06 -2.88 -19.66
N ALA A 210 5.16 -1.92 -19.43
CA ALA A 210 4.36 -1.32 -20.50
C ALA A 210 5.23 -0.62 -21.57
N GLN A 211 6.32 0.03 -21.17
CA GLN A 211 7.28 0.63 -22.13
C GLN A 211 8.00 -0.44 -22.96
N VAL A 212 8.43 -1.54 -22.33
CA VAL A 212 9.07 -2.66 -23.03
C VAL A 212 8.09 -3.33 -24.00
N LEU A 213 6.83 -3.54 -23.58
CA LEU A 213 5.77 -4.10 -24.43
C LEU A 213 5.47 -3.20 -25.63
N ALA A 214 5.41 -1.88 -25.43
CA ALA A 214 5.19 -0.93 -26.51
C ALA A 214 6.30 -0.99 -27.59
N ALA A 215 7.57 -1.15 -27.17
CA ALA A 215 8.67 -1.36 -28.10
C ALA A 215 8.57 -2.68 -28.91
N LYS A 216 7.77 -3.65 -28.42
CA LYS A 216 7.47 -4.91 -29.08
C LYS A 216 6.12 -4.89 -29.86
N GLY A 217 5.43 -3.74 -29.89
CA GLY A 217 4.17 -3.56 -30.59
C GLY A 217 2.94 -3.99 -29.80
N LEU A 218 3.06 -4.24 -28.50
CA LEU A 218 1.94 -4.57 -27.60
C LEU A 218 1.58 -3.34 -26.75
N SER A 219 0.31 -3.01 -26.68
CA SER A 219 -0.24 -1.86 -25.96
C SER A 219 -0.81 -2.30 -24.61
N ALA A 220 -0.21 -1.85 -23.51
CA ALA A 220 -0.62 -2.19 -22.16
C ALA A 220 -1.38 -1.02 -21.49
N ARG A 221 -2.58 -1.33 -20.92
CA ARG A 221 -3.24 -0.42 -19.95
C ARG A 221 -2.60 -0.62 -18.60
N VAL A 222 -2.18 0.47 -17.93
CA VAL A 222 -1.58 0.42 -16.59
C VAL A 222 -2.50 1.13 -15.60
N LEU A 223 -2.93 0.39 -14.57
CA LEU A 223 -3.75 0.89 -13.48
C LEU A 223 -2.97 0.82 -12.15
N ASP A 224 -2.82 1.96 -11.47
CA ASP A 224 -2.44 2.00 -10.07
C ASP A 224 -3.68 1.78 -9.20
N MET A 225 -3.77 0.59 -8.61
CA MET A 225 -4.82 0.21 -7.68
C MET A 225 -4.34 0.47 -6.24
N HIS A 226 -4.01 1.73 -5.94
CA HIS A 226 -3.48 2.12 -4.62
C HIS A 226 -4.42 1.80 -3.45
N THR A 227 -5.70 1.56 -3.69
CA THR A 227 -6.67 1.09 -2.71
C THR A 227 -7.18 -0.29 -3.10
N ILE A 228 -6.86 -1.31 -2.30
CA ILE A 228 -7.33 -2.68 -2.55
C ILE A 228 -8.64 -3.01 -1.82
N LYS A 229 -9.03 -2.16 -0.86
CA LYS A 229 -10.32 -2.20 -0.19
C LYS A 229 -10.74 -0.78 0.24
N PRO A 230 -11.89 -0.26 -0.25
CA PRO A 230 -12.69 -0.88 -1.31
C PRO A 230 -11.92 -0.95 -2.63
N LEU A 231 -12.08 -2.04 -3.36
CA LEU A 231 -11.52 -2.17 -4.71
C LEU A 231 -12.32 -1.32 -5.69
N ASP A 232 -11.68 -0.71 -6.67
CA ASP A 232 -12.38 -0.10 -7.80
C ASP A 232 -12.88 -1.19 -8.76
N VAL A 233 -14.04 -1.75 -8.45
CA VAL A 233 -14.69 -2.80 -9.23
C VAL A 233 -15.02 -2.31 -10.66
N GLU A 234 -15.33 -1.01 -10.83
CA GLU A 234 -15.63 -0.42 -12.14
C GLU A 234 -14.40 -0.46 -13.05
N ALA A 235 -13.22 -0.06 -12.53
CA ALA A 235 -11.97 -0.10 -13.28
C ALA A 235 -11.56 -1.53 -13.66
N VAL A 236 -11.70 -2.49 -12.74
CA VAL A 236 -11.45 -3.92 -13.03
C VAL A 236 -12.43 -4.43 -14.07
N THR A 237 -13.73 -4.13 -13.93
CA THR A 237 -14.78 -4.53 -14.87
C THR A 237 -14.51 -3.98 -16.27
N ALA A 238 -14.10 -2.71 -16.38
CA ALA A 238 -13.72 -2.11 -17.66
C ALA A 238 -12.51 -2.83 -18.27
N ALA A 239 -11.45 -3.11 -17.50
CA ALA A 239 -10.29 -3.86 -17.98
C ALA A 239 -10.66 -5.27 -18.48
N VAL A 240 -11.57 -5.96 -17.78
CA VAL A 240 -12.09 -7.27 -18.21
C VAL A 240 -12.90 -7.18 -19.48
N ASN A 241 -13.78 -6.17 -19.60
CA ASN A 241 -14.65 -6.01 -20.76
C ASN A 241 -13.88 -5.62 -22.02
N ASP A 242 -12.95 -4.68 -21.89
CA ASP A 242 -12.23 -4.09 -23.01
C ASP A 242 -11.09 -4.98 -23.49
N ILE A 243 -10.41 -5.67 -22.56
CA ILE A 243 -9.14 -6.37 -22.82
C ILE A 243 -9.25 -7.86 -22.49
N GLY A 244 -9.75 -8.22 -21.30
CA GLY A 244 -9.92 -9.59 -20.85
C GLY A 244 -8.65 -10.33 -20.45
N LYS A 245 -7.47 -9.76 -20.66
CA LYS A 245 -6.15 -10.28 -20.31
C LYS A 245 -5.54 -9.38 -19.24
N ILE A 246 -5.42 -9.86 -18.02
CA ILE A 246 -5.03 -9.06 -16.85
C ILE A 246 -3.80 -9.66 -16.18
N ILE A 247 -2.84 -8.82 -15.84
CA ILE A 247 -1.70 -9.15 -14.99
C ILE A 247 -1.80 -8.28 -13.74
N THR A 248 -1.80 -8.90 -12.55
CA THR A 248 -1.68 -8.14 -11.29
C THR A 248 -0.26 -8.21 -10.78
N VAL A 249 0.24 -7.09 -10.21
CA VAL A 249 1.61 -6.99 -9.69
C VAL A 249 1.58 -6.40 -8.29
N GLU A 250 2.14 -7.14 -7.33
CA GLU A 250 2.14 -6.75 -5.91
C GLU A 250 3.39 -7.24 -5.17
N ASP A 251 3.94 -6.41 -4.28
CA ASP A 251 4.95 -6.84 -3.29
C ASP A 251 4.23 -7.42 -2.06
N HIS A 252 3.58 -8.55 -2.27
CA HIS A 252 2.76 -9.26 -1.28
C HIS A 252 2.61 -10.71 -1.75
N ASN A 253 2.23 -11.60 -0.85
CA ASN A 253 1.83 -12.96 -1.21
C ASN A 253 0.69 -12.91 -2.24
N ILE A 254 0.75 -13.73 -3.28
CA ILE A 254 -0.34 -13.84 -4.27
C ILE A 254 -1.67 -14.27 -3.65
N LEU A 255 -1.64 -14.80 -2.42
CA LEU A 255 -2.83 -15.19 -1.68
C LEU A 255 -3.44 -13.96 -0.98
N ASN A 256 -4.72 -13.74 -1.25
CA ASN A 256 -5.56 -12.75 -0.56
C ASN A 256 -5.15 -11.26 -0.68
N GLY A 257 -4.16 -10.92 -1.53
CA GLY A 257 -3.77 -9.53 -1.83
C GLY A 257 -4.55 -8.92 -3.00
N LEU A 258 -3.89 -8.04 -3.76
CA LEU A 258 -4.45 -7.37 -4.94
C LEU A 258 -4.90 -8.38 -6.00
N GLY A 259 -4.04 -9.35 -6.33
CA GLY A 259 -4.36 -10.34 -7.36
C GLY A 259 -5.59 -11.17 -7.01
N SER A 260 -5.77 -11.53 -5.74
CA SER A 260 -6.99 -12.21 -5.28
C SER A 260 -8.23 -11.32 -5.40
N ALA A 261 -8.12 -10.03 -5.03
CA ALA A 261 -9.24 -9.09 -5.15
C ALA A 261 -9.70 -8.91 -6.60
N VAL A 262 -8.76 -8.84 -7.55
CA VAL A 262 -9.07 -8.80 -8.99
C VAL A 262 -9.68 -10.11 -9.47
N CYS A 263 -9.17 -11.26 -9.00
CA CYS A 263 -9.73 -12.58 -9.31
C CYS A 263 -11.16 -12.75 -8.82
N GLU A 264 -11.52 -12.21 -7.65
CA GLU A 264 -12.90 -12.23 -7.13
C GLU A 264 -13.87 -11.56 -8.12
N VAL A 265 -13.54 -10.37 -8.61
CA VAL A 265 -14.36 -9.66 -9.60
C VAL A 265 -14.46 -10.44 -10.92
N THR A 266 -13.33 -10.93 -11.44
CA THR A 266 -13.34 -11.68 -12.72
C THR A 266 -14.11 -13.00 -12.63
N ALA A 267 -14.04 -13.68 -11.49
CA ALA A 267 -14.78 -14.92 -11.23
C ALA A 267 -16.29 -14.66 -11.20
N GLU A 268 -16.75 -13.59 -10.53
CA GLU A 268 -18.16 -13.20 -10.50
C GLU A 268 -18.68 -12.77 -11.89
N MET A 269 -17.82 -12.16 -12.72
CA MET A 269 -18.14 -11.83 -14.11
C MET A 269 -18.16 -13.05 -15.04
N GLY A 270 -17.56 -14.17 -14.65
CA GLY A 270 -17.44 -15.39 -15.47
C GLY A 270 -16.57 -15.23 -16.72
N LYS A 271 -15.67 -14.24 -16.76
CA LYS A 271 -14.80 -13.95 -17.90
C LYS A 271 -13.52 -13.23 -17.50
N GLY A 272 -12.56 -13.22 -18.42
CA GLY A 272 -11.23 -12.65 -18.21
C GLY A 272 -10.21 -13.68 -17.71
N ILE A 273 -8.94 -13.46 -18.04
CA ILE A 273 -7.81 -14.26 -17.58
C ILE A 273 -6.97 -13.38 -16.68
N VAL A 274 -6.68 -13.84 -15.47
CA VAL A 274 -5.81 -13.13 -14.53
C VAL A 274 -4.53 -13.93 -14.28
N LYS A 275 -3.38 -13.30 -14.48
CA LYS A 275 -2.07 -13.82 -14.07
C LYS A 275 -1.55 -12.94 -12.92
N ARG A 276 -1.15 -13.59 -11.82
CA ARG A 276 -0.72 -12.88 -10.61
C ARG A 276 0.80 -12.92 -10.49
N VAL A 277 1.42 -11.75 -10.43
CA VAL A 277 2.84 -11.55 -10.13
C VAL A 277 2.96 -11.01 -8.72
N GLY A 278 3.59 -11.77 -7.85
CA GLY A 278 3.76 -11.48 -6.42
C GLY A 278 4.54 -12.62 -5.76
N ILE A 279 4.68 -12.59 -4.46
CA ILE A 279 5.39 -13.59 -3.68
C ILE A 279 4.62 -14.92 -3.70
N GLN A 280 5.31 -16.02 -4.05
CA GLN A 280 4.73 -17.34 -4.32
C GLN A 280 4.60 -18.19 -3.05
N ASP A 281 3.86 -17.70 -2.04
CA ASP A 281 3.56 -18.38 -0.77
C ASP A 281 4.81 -18.94 -0.08
N GLN A 282 5.82 -18.08 0.08
CA GLN A 282 7.06 -18.41 0.76
C GLN A 282 7.57 -17.23 1.59
N PHE A 283 8.18 -17.51 2.73
CA PHE A 283 8.82 -16.49 3.53
C PHE A 283 9.98 -15.84 2.77
N GLY A 284 10.19 -14.55 3.04
CA GLY A 284 11.30 -13.82 2.47
C GLY A 284 12.65 -14.21 3.07
N GLN A 285 13.70 -13.58 2.59
CA GLN A 285 15.09 -13.78 2.96
C GLN A 285 15.76 -12.44 3.28
N SER A 286 16.98 -12.49 3.80
CA SER A 286 17.81 -11.31 4.00
C SER A 286 18.62 -11.04 2.73
N ALA A 287 18.28 -10.01 1.98
CA ALA A 287 18.97 -9.57 0.76
C ALA A 287 18.58 -8.12 0.41
N PRO A 288 19.27 -7.44 -0.53
CA PRO A 288 18.82 -6.17 -1.09
C PRO A 288 17.42 -6.29 -1.72
N TYR A 289 16.64 -5.24 -1.62
CA TYR A 289 15.23 -5.21 -2.01
C TYR A 289 14.98 -5.70 -3.46
N GLU A 290 15.68 -5.14 -4.45
CA GLU A 290 15.54 -5.54 -5.86
C GLU A 290 15.84 -7.04 -6.09
N ARG A 291 16.81 -7.58 -5.34
CA ARG A 291 17.10 -9.01 -5.41
C ARG A 291 15.97 -9.86 -4.84
N LEU A 292 15.32 -9.41 -3.78
CA LEU A 292 14.17 -10.12 -3.19
C LEU A 292 12.98 -10.13 -4.14
N LEU A 293 12.69 -9.03 -4.81
CA LEU A 293 11.70 -8.99 -5.87
C LEU A 293 12.03 -9.99 -7.00
N ALA A 294 13.30 -9.98 -7.46
CA ALA A 294 13.74 -10.87 -8.53
C ALA A 294 13.65 -12.36 -8.14
N ILE A 295 14.03 -12.74 -6.92
CA ILE A 295 13.90 -14.12 -6.41
C ILE A 295 12.43 -14.58 -6.46
N ASN A 296 11.50 -13.68 -6.21
CA ASN A 296 10.07 -13.96 -6.23
C ASN A 296 9.42 -13.78 -7.62
N GLY A 297 10.20 -13.48 -8.65
CA GLY A 297 9.69 -13.26 -9.99
C GLY A 297 8.88 -11.96 -10.16
N VAL A 298 8.98 -11.03 -9.22
CA VAL A 298 8.35 -9.70 -9.31
C VAL A 298 9.28 -8.78 -10.08
N THR A 299 9.35 -8.96 -11.39
CA THR A 299 10.28 -8.25 -12.29
C THR A 299 9.60 -7.82 -13.58
N VAL A 300 10.17 -6.82 -14.24
CA VAL A 300 9.72 -6.34 -15.55
C VAL A 300 9.76 -7.46 -16.58
N GLU A 301 10.83 -8.25 -16.62
CA GLU A 301 11.01 -9.34 -17.56
C GLU A 301 9.91 -10.39 -17.44
N ASN A 302 9.56 -10.77 -16.21
CA ASN A 302 8.50 -11.74 -15.96
C ASN A 302 7.12 -11.20 -16.37
N ILE A 303 6.83 -9.94 -16.05
CA ILE A 303 5.58 -9.27 -16.47
C ILE A 303 5.46 -9.26 -17.98
N VAL A 304 6.54 -8.91 -18.70
CA VAL A 304 6.58 -8.90 -20.17
C VAL A 304 6.40 -10.30 -20.73
N GLN A 305 7.10 -11.30 -20.19
CA GLN A 305 6.97 -12.71 -20.64
C GLN A 305 5.53 -13.23 -20.46
N ILE A 306 4.90 -12.92 -19.35
CA ILE A 306 3.50 -13.29 -19.10
C ILE A 306 2.58 -12.60 -20.11
N ALA A 307 2.78 -11.30 -20.37
CA ALA A 307 1.98 -10.54 -21.33
C ALA A 307 2.08 -11.14 -22.77
N GLU A 308 3.29 -11.52 -23.20
CA GLU A 308 3.51 -12.15 -24.49
C GLU A 308 2.90 -13.55 -24.60
N SER A 309 2.66 -14.22 -23.47
CA SER A 309 2.04 -15.57 -23.44
C SER A 309 0.52 -15.57 -23.40
N LEU A 310 -0.11 -14.42 -23.13
CA LEU A 310 -1.56 -14.22 -23.09
C LEU A 310 -2.13 -13.89 -24.47
#